data_f03a21425142d24b55c453f9ca487e95
#
_entry.id   f03a21425142d24b55c453f9ca487e95
#
_cell.length_a   1.000
_cell.length_b   1.000
_cell.length_c   1.000
_cell.angle_alpha   90.00
_cell.angle_beta   90.00
_cell.angle_gamma   90.00
#
_symmetry.space_group_name_H-M   'P 1'
#
loop_
_entity.id
_entity.type
_entity.pdbx_description
1 polymer ?
#
loop_
_entity_poly.entity_id
_entity_poly.type
_entity_poly.pdbx_seq_one_letter_code
_entity_poly.pdbx_strand_id
1 'polypeptide(L)'
;MLPSKRSTAIILIAAVCSAQALTQIGSFTFSALLPTFFADWGISHTEAGRLSGIIFLAYALSVPFILPLTDRIDPRRVYICFVSLTCLSHLGMAFVADGFWTGMMFRILAGIGWGGTYMVCRKALADLIEGPMQSRAVAFHA
;
A
#
# COMPACT_ATOMS: atom_id res chain seq x y z
N MET A 1 8.24 -32.48 -10.50
CA MET A 1 8.84 -32.31 -9.15
C MET A 1 8.08 -31.17 -8.47
N LEU A 2 7.25 -31.46 -7.48
CA LEU A 2 6.58 -30.41 -6.71
C LEU A 2 7.65 -29.70 -5.85
N PRO A 3 7.68 -28.36 -5.82
CA PRO A 3 8.62 -27.63 -4.98
C PRO A 3 8.42 -28.02 -3.51
N SER A 4 9.50 -28.14 -2.76
CA SER A 4 9.40 -28.45 -1.33
C SER A 4 8.59 -27.34 -0.63
N LYS A 5 7.86 -27.66 0.43
CA LYS A 5 7.09 -26.66 1.23
C LYS A 5 7.92 -25.41 1.57
N ARG A 6 9.21 -25.59 1.78
CA ARG A 6 10.17 -24.51 2.06
C ARG A 6 10.44 -23.61 0.85
N SER A 7 10.57 -24.17 -0.35
CA SER A 7 10.73 -23.40 -1.61
C SER A 7 9.49 -22.57 -1.90
N THR A 8 8.30 -23.14 -1.73
CA THR A 8 7.04 -22.44 -1.94
C THR A 8 6.88 -21.25 -0.97
N ALA A 9 7.24 -21.43 0.30
CA ALA A 9 7.21 -20.35 1.29
C ALA A 9 8.19 -19.20 0.93
N ILE A 10 9.41 -19.51 0.49
CA ILE A 10 10.40 -18.50 0.07
C ILE A 10 9.91 -17.70 -1.14
N ILE A 11 9.34 -18.37 -2.14
CA ILE A 11 8.79 -17.71 -3.34
C ILE A 11 7.62 -16.80 -2.95
N LEU A 12 6.74 -17.24 -2.06
CA LEU A 12 5.62 -16.45 -1.58
C LEU A 12 6.10 -15.19 -0.82
N ILE A 13 7.06 -15.34 0.08
CA ILE A 13 7.65 -14.21 0.82
C ILE A 13 8.26 -13.21 -0.15
N ALA A 14 9.08 -13.68 -1.10
CA ALA A 14 9.72 -12.82 -2.08
C ALA A 14 8.70 -12.07 -2.95
N ALA A 15 7.65 -12.75 -3.41
CA ALA A 15 6.58 -12.14 -4.21
C ALA A 15 5.83 -11.05 -3.42
N VAL A 16 5.46 -11.35 -2.17
CA VAL A 16 4.75 -10.41 -1.30
C VAL A 16 5.61 -9.19 -0.95
N CYS A 17 6.89 -9.40 -0.60
CA CYS A 17 7.82 -8.30 -0.31
C CYS A 17 8.07 -7.42 -1.56
N SER A 18 8.22 -8.05 -2.73
CA SER A 18 8.38 -7.31 -4.00
C SER A 18 7.14 -6.47 -4.34
N ALA A 19 5.94 -7.05 -4.19
CA ALA A 19 4.70 -6.33 -4.40
C ALA A 19 4.56 -5.16 -3.43
N GLN A 20 4.93 -5.35 -2.17
CA GLN A 20 4.90 -4.27 -1.17
C GLN A 20 5.90 -3.16 -1.52
N ALA A 21 7.13 -3.49 -1.91
CA ALA A 21 8.12 -2.51 -2.33
C ALA A 21 7.63 -1.66 -3.53
N LEU A 22 6.99 -2.30 -4.52
CA LEU A 22 6.43 -1.60 -5.68
C LEU A 22 5.30 -0.63 -5.29
N THR A 23 4.41 -1.03 -4.37
CA THR A 23 3.35 -0.14 -3.88
C THR A 23 3.90 1.04 -3.09
N GLN A 24 4.99 0.84 -2.34
CA GLN A 24 5.66 1.91 -1.59
C GLN A 24 6.31 2.96 -2.50
N ILE A 25 6.96 2.54 -3.59
CA ILE A 25 7.57 3.48 -4.55
C ILE A 25 6.53 4.50 -5.01
N GLY A 26 5.34 4.06 -5.43
CA GLY A 26 4.24 4.96 -5.83
C GLY A 26 3.80 5.92 -4.71
N SER A 27 3.75 5.45 -3.49
CA SER A 27 3.33 6.28 -2.34
C SER A 27 4.30 7.42 -2.02
N PHE A 28 5.61 7.19 -2.18
CA PHE A 28 6.65 8.19 -1.90
C PHE A 28 7.01 9.06 -3.12
N THR A 29 6.58 8.72 -4.33
CA THR A 29 6.84 9.50 -5.55
C THR A 29 6.35 10.94 -5.43
N PHE A 30 5.23 11.19 -4.76
CA PHE A 30 4.72 12.55 -4.54
C PHE A 30 5.75 13.44 -3.83
N SER A 31 6.35 12.96 -2.75
CA SER A 31 7.34 13.73 -1.99
C SER A 31 8.61 13.99 -2.80
N ALA A 32 9.01 13.06 -3.67
CA ALA A 32 10.15 13.23 -4.57
C ALA A 32 9.89 14.27 -5.68
N LEU A 33 8.65 14.35 -6.16
CA LEU A 33 8.23 15.27 -7.21
C LEU A 33 7.63 16.59 -6.67
N LEU A 34 7.77 16.86 -5.39
CA LEU A 34 7.20 18.05 -4.75
C LEU A 34 7.57 19.37 -5.44
N PRO A 35 8.83 19.60 -5.88
CA PRO A 35 9.21 20.82 -6.62
C PRO A 35 8.37 21.02 -7.90
N THR A 36 8.07 19.95 -8.62
CA THR A 36 7.24 19.98 -9.83
C THR A 36 5.80 20.38 -9.49
N PHE A 37 5.22 19.81 -8.44
CA PHE A 37 3.87 20.17 -8.00
C PHE A 37 3.75 21.61 -7.51
N PHE A 38 4.80 22.18 -6.91
CA PHE A 38 4.83 23.61 -6.60
C PHE A 38 4.77 24.48 -7.86
N ALA A 39 5.50 24.11 -8.91
CA ALA A 39 5.53 24.85 -10.14
C ALA A 39 4.23 24.71 -10.95
N ASP A 40 3.70 23.49 -11.07
CA ASP A 40 2.58 23.18 -11.95
C ASP A 40 1.22 23.50 -11.31
N TRP A 41 1.06 23.23 -10.01
CA TRP A 41 -0.21 23.42 -9.30
C TRP A 41 -0.28 24.70 -8.47
N GLY A 42 0.83 25.43 -8.33
CA GLY A 42 0.89 26.65 -7.52
C GLY A 42 0.51 26.46 -6.05
N ILE A 43 0.68 25.24 -5.50
CA ILE A 43 0.32 24.90 -4.13
C ILE A 43 1.26 25.56 -3.12
N SER A 44 0.72 25.95 -1.97
CA SER A 44 1.49 26.44 -0.83
C SER A 44 2.23 25.30 -0.11
N HIS A 45 3.23 25.65 0.69
CA HIS A 45 3.95 24.68 1.55
C HIS A 45 3.02 23.96 2.52
N THR A 46 1.97 24.64 3.00
CA THR A 46 0.96 24.04 3.88
C THR A 46 0.12 22.99 3.15
N GLU A 47 -0.29 23.27 1.92
CA GLU A 47 -1.05 22.35 1.08
C GLU A 47 -0.20 21.13 0.70
N ALA A 48 1.06 21.33 0.37
CA ALA A 48 2.02 20.25 0.12
C ALA A 48 2.21 19.34 1.35
N GLY A 49 2.29 19.93 2.55
CA GLY A 49 2.32 19.19 3.80
C GLY A 49 1.05 18.37 4.05
N ARG A 50 -0.12 18.93 3.77
CA ARG A 50 -1.41 18.21 3.86
C ARG A 50 -1.49 17.06 2.86
N LEU A 51 -1.10 17.28 1.61
CA LEU A 51 -1.03 16.23 0.58
C LEU A 51 -0.06 15.11 0.96
N SER A 52 1.07 15.45 1.57
CA SER A 52 2.05 14.46 2.03
C SER A 52 1.56 13.67 3.25
N GLY A 53 0.84 14.31 4.17
CA GLY A 53 0.38 13.70 5.42
C GLY A 53 -0.91 12.90 5.30
N ILE A 54 -1.82 13.27 4.40
CA ILE A 54 -3.16 12.67 4.29
C ILE A 54 -3.12 11.16 3.99
N ILE A 55 -2.10 10.68 3.28
CA ILE A 55 -1.94 9.26 2.98
C ILE A 55 -1.79 8.43 4.25
N PHE A 56 -1.02 8.92 5.23
CA PHE A 56 -0.82 8.24 6.51
C PHE A 56 -2.07 8.29 7.38
N LEU A 57 -2.81 9.39 7.36
CA LEU A 57 -4.08 9.51 8.06
C LEU A 57 -5.12 8.55 7.47
N ALA A 58 -5.27 8.52 6.16
CA ALA A 58 -6.18 7.61 5.46
C ALA A 58 -5.81 6.14 5.71
N TYR A 59 -4.52 5.81 5.71
CA TYR A 59 -4.00 4.51 6.10
C TYR A 59 -4.42 4.14 7.53
N ALA A 60 -4.11 5.00 8.50
CA ALA A 60 -4.38 4.74 9.91
C ALA A 60 -5.89 4.56 10.19
N LEU A 61 -6.74 5.38 9.56
CA LEU A 61 -8.19 5.30 9.71
C LEU A 61 -8.79 4.07 9.01
N SER A 62 -8.20 3.58 7.92
CA SER A 62 -8.71 2.44 7.18
C SER A 62 -8.43 1.09 7.83
N VAL A 63 -7.31 0.94 8.54
CA VAL A 63 -6.85 -0.32 9.13
C VAL A 63 -7.88 -0.98 10.06
N PRO A 64 -8.55 -0.27 11.00
CA PRO A 64 -9.55 -0.88 11.89
C PRO A 64 -10.74 -1.50 11.16
N PHE A 65 -11.06 -1.02 9.95
CA PHE A 65 -12.16 -1.53 9.14
C PHE A 65 -11.72 -2.67 8.22
N ILE A 66 -10.48 -2.65 7.75
CA ILE A 66 -9.94 -3.63 6.82
C ILE A 66 -9.61 -4.95 7.51
N LEU A 67 -9.05 -4.91 8.73
CA LEU A 67 -8.67 -6.12 9.45
C LEU A 67 -9.85 -7.07 9.71
N PRO A 68 -11.01 -6.62 10.25
CA PRO A 68 -12.17 -7.48 10.42
C PRO A 68 -12.75 -8.01 9.10
N LEU A 69 -12.53 -7.29 8.00
CA LEU A 69 -12.98 -7.73 6.68
C LEU A 69 -12.28 -9.01 6.23
N THR A 70 -10.99 -9.18 6.57
CA THR A 70 -10.22 -10.39 6.26
C THR A 70 -10.63 -11.62 7.06
N ASP A 71 -11.42 -11.45 8.11
CA ASP A 71 -12.02 -12.57 8.86
C ASP A 71 -13.30 -13.11 8.20
N ARG A 72 -13.92 -12.32 7.35
CA ARG A 72 -15.18 -12.64 6.66
C ARG A 72 -15.01 -12.96 5.18
N ILE A 73 -13.98 -12.41 4.55
CA ILE A 73 -13.71 -12.52 3.11
C ILE A 73 -12.31 -13.10 2.92
N ASP A 74 -12.13 -13.93 1.90
CA ASP A 74 -10.83 -14.49 1.53
C ASP A 74 -9.77 -13.36 1.43
N PRO A 75 -8.68 -13.43 2.20
CA PRO A 75 -7.61 -12.42 2.21
C PRO A 75 -7.05 -12.10 0.82
N ARG A 76 -7.05 -13.07 -0.10
CA ARG A 76 -6.60 -12.86 -1.49
C ARG A 76 -7.49 -11.88 -2.24
N ARG A 77 -8.80 -12.00 -2.08
CA ARG A 77 -9.77 -11.09 -2.72
C ARG A 77 -9.64 -9.68 -2.15
N VAL A 78 -9.52 -9.58 -0.83
CA VAL A 78 -9.29 -8.30 -0.15
C VAL A 78 -8.01 -7.66 -0.66
N TYR A 79 -6.90 -8.42 -0.70
CA TYR A 79 -5.62 -7.93 -1.20
C TYR A 79 -5.70 -7.41 -2.64
N ILE A 80 -6.28 -8.19 -3.56
CA ILE A 80 -6.41 -7.80 -4.99
C ILE A 80 -7.23 -6.51 -5.11
N CYS A 81 -8.33 -6.38 -4.36
CA CYS A 81 -9.14 -5.17 -4.36
C CYS A 81 -8.33 -3.93 -3.95
N PHE A 82 -7.57 -4.01 -2.86
CA PHE A 82 -6.78 -2.88 -2.36
C PHE A 82 -5.54 -2.58 -3.20
N VAL A 83 -4.89 -3.59 -3.80
CA VAL A 83 -3.84 -3.38 -4.80
C VAL A 83 -4.39 -2.65 -6.02
N SER A 84 -5.56 -3.06 -6.53
CA SER A 84 -6.21 -2.38 -7.64
C SER A 84 -6.57 -0.94 -7.30
N LEU A 85 -7.07 -0.69 -6.10
CA LEU A 85 -7.36 0.65 -5.61
C LEU A 85 -6.10 1.53 -5.55
N THR A 86 -4.99 0.98 -5.05
CA THR A 86 -3.70 1.67 -5.01
C THR A 86 -3.21 2.00 -6.42
N CYS A 87 -3.30 1.05 -7.34
CA CYS A 87 -2.91 1.23 -8.73
C CYS A 87 -3.73 2.33 -9.41
N LEU A 88 -5.06 2.29 -9.28
CA LEU A 88 -5.96 3.32 -9.80
C LEU A 88 -5.69 4.70 -9.21
N SER A 89 -5.38 4.75 -7.93
CA SER A 89 -5.00 5.98 -7.23
C SER A 89 -3.73 6.60 -7.82
N HIS A 90 -2.68 5.80 -8.05
CA HIS A 90 -1.44 6.30 -8.66
C HIS A 90 -1.60 6.69 -10.12
N LEU A 91 -2.39 5.93 -10.89
CA LEU A 91 -2.73 6.30 -12.27
C LEU A 91 -3.55 7.59 -12.30
N GLY A 92 -4.54 7.73 -11.42
CA GLY A 92 -5.33 8.95 -11.29
C GLY A 92 -4.46 10.15 -10.90
N MET A 93 -3.51 9.97 -9.99
CA MET A 93 -2.55 11.00 -9.61
C MET A 93 -1.65 11.43 -10.77
N ALA A 94 -1.25 10.48 -11.64
CA ALA A 94 -0.36 10.75 -12.77
C ALA A 94 -1.06 11.38 -13.97
N PHE A 95 -2.32 11.04 -14.24
CA PHE A 95 -3.00 11.41 -15.48
C PHE A 95 -4.21 12.34 -15.30
N VAL A 96 -4.78 12.40 -14.11
CA VAL A 96 -6.05 13.11 -13.85
C VAL A 96 -5.89 14.24 -12.84
N ALA A 97 -4.93 14.13 -11.91
CA ALA A 97 -4.75 15.15 -10.90
C ALA A 97 -4.15 16.42 -11.52
N ASP A 98 -4.88 17.53 -11.35
CA ASP A 98 -4.56 18.85 -11.90
C ASP A 98 -4.45 19.95 -10.82
N GLY A 99 -4.54 19.58 -9.54
CA GLY A 99 -4.47 20.52 -8.43
C GLY A 99 -4.63 19.88 -7.06
N PHE A 100 -4.71 20.75 -6.05
CA PHE A 100 -4.77 20.34 -4.65
C PHE A 100 -5.90 19.35 -4.32
N TRP A 101 -7.11 19.62 -4.75
CA TRP A 101 -8.29 18.81 -4.36
C TRP A 101 -8.31 17.45 -5.05
N THR A 102 -8.01 17.40 -6.33
CA THR A 102 -7.91 16.15 -7.10
C THR A 102 -6.74 15.30 -6.58
N GLY A 103 -5.59 15.93 -6.31
CA GLY A 103 -4.46 15.28 -5.66
C GLY A 103 -4.81 14.73 -4.27
N MET A 104 -5.56 15.49 -3.46
CA MET A 104 -6.02 15.06 -2.14
C MET A 104 -6.87 13.80 -2.20
N MET A 105 -7.83 13.73 -3.14
CA MET A 105 -8.66 12.53 -3.34
C MET A 105 -7.82 11.30 -3.67
N PHE A 106 -6.90 11.39 -4.61
CA PHE A 106 -6.05 10.26 -4.98
C PHE A 106 -5.09 9.87 -3.86
N ARG A 107 -4.58 10.80 -3.07
CA ARG A 107 -3.76 10.50 -1.89
C ARG A 107 -4.54 9.78 -0.78
N ILE A 108 -5.81 10.14 -0.57
CA ILE A 108 -6.70 9.40 0.35
C ILE A 108 -6.91 7.97 -0.15
N LEU A 109 -7.24 7.79 -1.42
CA LEU A 109 -7.42 6.46 -2.02
C LEU A 109 -6.15 5.62 -1.93
N ALA A 110 -4.98 6.22 -2.16
CA ALA A 110 -3.68 5.56 -1.99
C ALA A 110 -3.47 5.08 -0.55
N GLY A 111 -3.80 5.91 0.44
CA GLY A 111 -3.68 5.56 1.86
C GLY A 111 -4.58 4.41 2.27
N ILE A 112 -5.83 4.41 1.83
CA ILE A 112 -6.78 3.30 2.05
C ILE A 112 -6.25 2.02 1.38
N GLY A 113 -5.82 2.11 0.13
CA GLY A 113 -5.23 1.00 -0.61
C GLY A 113 -4.00 0.42 0.08
N TRP A 114 -3.11 1.29 0.57
CA TRP A 114 -1.93 0.89 1.34
C TRP A 114 -2.31 0.15 2.63
N GLY A 115 -3.31 0.62 3.38
CA GLY A 115 -3.82 -0.06 4.57
C GLY A 115 -4.25 -1.50 4.27
N GLY A 116 -4.98 -1.71 3.17
CA GLY A 116 -5.43 -3.03 2.75
C GLY A 116 -4.31 -3.95 2.29
N THR A 117 -3.35 -3.44 1.52
CA THR A 117 -2.23 -4.26 1.03
C THR A 117 -1.28 -4.65 2.17
N TYR A 118 -0.85 -3.70 2.99
CA TYR A 118 0.14 -3.93 4.04
C TYR A 118 -0.38 -4.87 5.14
N MET A 119 -1.57 -4.60 5.68
CA MET A 119 -2.11 -5.40 6.79
C MET A 119 -2.54 -6.79 6.37
N VAL A 120 -3.15 -6.92 5.19
CA VAL A 120 -3.57 -8.22 4.66
C VAL A 120 -2.36 -9.11 4.37
N CYS A 121 -1.29 -8.54 3.81
CA CYS A 121 -0.04 -9.28 3.59
C CYS A 121 0.60 -9.76 4.89
N ARG A 122 0.68 -8.90 5.90
CA ARG A 122 1.22 -9.30 7.21
C ARG A 122 0.41 -10.43 7.84
N LYS A 123 -0.92 -10.34 7.78
CA LYS A 123 -1.80 -11.41 8.27
C LYS A 123 -1.59 -12.70 7.48
N ALA A 124 -1.59 -12.63 6.15
CA ALA A 124 -1.37 -13.81 5.30
C ALA A 124 -0.02 -14.47 5.55
N LEU A 125 1.04 -13.70 5.75
CA LEU A 125 2.37 -14.24 6.11
C LEU A 125 2.35 -14.90 7.50
N ALA A 126 1.64 -14.30 8.46
CA ALA A 126 1.49 -14.86 9.80
C ALA A 126 0.70 -16.18 9.80
N ASP A 127 -0.36 -16.26 8.98
CA ASP A 127 -1.24 -17.43 8.92
C ASP A 127 -0.65 -18.59 8.09
N LEU A 128 0.18 -18.28 7.07
CA LEU A 128 0.73 -19.28 6.13
C LEU A 128 2.10 -19.82 6.54
N ILE A 129 2.82 -19.13 7.40
CA ILE A 129 4.19 -19.49 7.78
C ILE A 129 4.22 -19.77 9.29
N GLU A 130 4.51 -21.02 9.64
CA GLU A 130 4.64 -21.46 11.04
C GLU A 130 6.12 -21.52 11.48
N GLY A 131 6.35 -21.36 12.79
CA GLY A 131 7.64 -21.54 13.43
C GLY A 131 8.61 -20.35 13.29
N PRO A 132 9.93 -20.57 13.47
CA PRO A 132 10.93 -19.48 13.53
C PRO A 132 11.02 -18.64 12.25
N MET A 133 10.52 -19.15 11.14
CA MET A 133 10.48 -18.46 9.84
C MET A 133 9.38 -17.41 9.78
N GLN A 134 8.30 -17.54 10.56
CA GLN A 134 7.21 -16.57 10.66
C GLN A 134 7.71 -15.19 11.11
N SER A 135 8.46 -15.16 12.22
CA SER A 135 8.99 -13.90 12.77
C SER A 135 9.93 -13.20 11.78
N ARG A 136 10.75 -13.97 11.07
CA ARG A 136 11.65 -13.43 10.04
C ARG A 136 10.88 -12.90 8.83
N ALA A 137 9.88 -13.64 8.34
CA ALA A 137 9.06 -13.22 7.21
C ALA A 137 8.32 -11.91 7.50
N VAL A 138 7.73 -11.78 8.69
CA VAL A 138 7.04 -10.55 9.13
C VAL A 138 8.04 -9.40 9.31
N ALA A 139 9.24 -9.65 9.83
CA ALA A 139 10.27 -8.64 9.98
C ALA A 139 10.82 -8.12 8.64
N PHE A 140 10.98 -8.99 7.65
CA PHE A 140 11.41 -8.58 6.30
C PHE A 140 10.33 -7.80 5.53
N HIS A 141 9.07 -7.98 5.88
CA HIS A 141 7.95 -7.26 5.25
C HIS A 141 7.69 -5.88 5.89
N ALA A 142 8.13 -5.67 7.12
CA ALA A 142 7.94 -4.40 7.85
C ALA A 142 8.93 -3.33 7.40
#